data_a6caaf8ac05d64ff84b2ec8f447de815
#
_entry.id   a6caaf8ac05d64ff84b2ec8f447de815
#
_cell.length_a   1.000
_cell.length_b   1.000
_cell.length_c   1.000
_cell.angle_alpha   90.00
_cell.angle_beta   90.00
_cell.angle_gamma   90.00
#
_symmetry.space_group_name_H-M   'P 1'
#
loop_
_entity.id
_entity.type
_entity.pdbx_description
1 polymer ?
#
loop_
_entity_poly.entity_id
_entity_poly.type
_entity_poly.pdbx_seq_one_letter_code
_entity_poly.pdbx_strand_id
1 'polypeptide(L)'
;QTEDKVKWGKAAATFKRIIDMNKYAIHTVSKIVNEKGTGTLPLPETVSDADFPDGAGGIDPYKSYKTLFDGTYQPELVKEYIYFSKNNGNYILVTPSKLGGISSFSVTLDMIDEYRMADGRPFSEATQAEKSWQAVGQDKTFSSDYLLSGNRAHRDDGREPRFYAAIGFNACIWPTTSHRDGLSAGTRNYVTDYYYGGSASDMNNNDNRTRTGYTCRKYVHQDDCIFWNGVVKAKTYPIFRYAEVLLGYVEAMNEMEGSYTDEDGQVTVTRDVD
;
A
#
# COMPACT_ATOMS: atom_id res chain seq x y z
N GLN A 1 -23.17 26.34 -11.78
CA GLN A 1 -22.64 25.58 -10.59
C GLN A 1 -23.64 25.47 -9.44
N THR A 2 -24.81 26.07 -9.56
CA THR A 2 -25.90 25.96 -8.55
C THR A 2 -26.79 24.73 -8.74
N GLU A 3 -26.57 23.95 -9.78
CA GLU A 3 -27.39 22.75 -10.08
C GLU A 3 -27.15 21.58 -9.17
N ASP A 4 -26.11 21.61 -8.35
CA ASP A 4 -25.60 20.37 -7.80
C ASP A 4 -25.79 20.17 -6.30
N LYS A 5 -26.32 21.17 -5.55
CA LYS A 5 -26.53 21.00 -4.11
C LYS A 5 -27.52 19.88 -3.78
N VAL A 6 -28.57 19.74 -4.58
CA VAL A 6 -29.52 18.63 -4.45
C VAL A 6 -28.86 17.30 -4.84
N LYS A 7 -28.04 17.29 -5.88
CA LYS A 7 -27.29 16.07 -6.27
C LYS A 7 -26.30 15.67 -5.21
N TRP A 8 -25.62 16.62 -4.57
CA TRP A 8 -24.73 16.35 -3.45
C TRP A 8 -25.50 15.81 -2.24
N GLY A 9 -26.67 16.36 -1.92
CA GLY A 9 -27.55 15.83 -0.88
C GLY A 9 -27.98 14.39 -1.18
N LYS A 10 -28.36 14.08 -2.44
CA LYS A 10 -28.69 12.73 -2.88
C LYS A 10 -27.50 11.77 -2.74
N ALA A 11 -26.29 12.21 -3.12
CA ALA A 11 -25.09 11.42 -2.97
C ALA A 11 -24.79 11.15 -1.48
N ALA A 12 -24.85 12.16 -0.63
CA ALA A 12 -24.66 12.02 0.81
C ALA A 12 -25.65 11.03 1.44
N ALA A 13 -26.95 11.14 1.10
CA ALA A 13 -27.96 10.23 1.60
C ALA A 13 -27.73 8.78 1.12
N THR A 14 -27.26 8.60 -0.13
CA THR A 14 -26.92 7.28 -0.68
C THR A 14 -25.75 6.64 0.07
N PHE A 15 -24.68 7.39 0.30
CA PHE A 15 -23.55 6.89 1.09
C PHE A 15 -23.95 6.61 2.53
N LYS A 16 -24.77 7.49 3.14
CA LYS A 16 -25.27 7.28 4.49
C LYS A 16 -26.09 5.99 4.63
N ARG A 17 -26.89 5.62 3.64
CA ARG A 17 -27.59 4.32 3.64
C ARG A 17 -26.63 3.14 3.79
N ILE A 18 -25.50 3.17 3.09
CA ILE A 18 -24.49 2.10 3.19
C ILE A 18 -23.86 2.10 4.58
N ILE A 19 -23.57 3.28 5.14
CA ILE A 19 -23.02 3.44 6.48
C ILE A 19 -23.99 2.88 7.51
N ASP A 20 -25.26 3.26 7.44
CA ASP A 20 -26.32 2.87 8.39
C ASP A 20 -26.66 1.36 8.34
N MET A 21 -26.30 0.66 7.26
CA MET A 21 -26.39 -0.80 7.22
C MET A 21 -25.55 -1.49 8.29
N ASN A 22 -24.48 -0.83 8.75
CA ASN A 22 -23.54 -1.35 9.75
C ASN A 22 -22.97 -2.76 9.41
N LYS A 23 -22.83 -3.04 8.11
CA LYS A 23 -22.31 -4.31 7.57
C LYS A 23 -20.83 -4.25 7.26
N TYR A 24 -20.32 -3.06 6.99
CA TYR A 24 -18.98 -2.82 6.51
C TYR A 24 -18.14 -2.10 7.57
N ALA A 25 -16.84 -2.30 7.52
CA ALA A 25 -15.89 -1.65 8.42
C ALA A 25 -14.54 -1.48 7.71
N ILE A 26 -13.80 -0.44 8.07
CA ILE A 26 -12.42 -0.27 7.61
C ILE A 26 -11.58 -1.47 8.06
N HIS A 27 -10.80 -2.01 7.13
CA HIS A 27 -9.88 -3.10 7.45
C HIS A 27 -8.71 -2.58 8.29
N THR A 28 -8.51 -3.20 9.44
CA THR A 28 -7.41 -2.89 10.34
C THR A 28 -6.72 -4.16 10.80
N VAL A 29 -5.40 -4.12 10.91
CA VAL A 29 -4.58 -5.14 11.53
C VAL A 29 -4.04 -4.56 12.81
N SER A 30 -4.19 -5.29 13.91
CA SER A 30 -3.67 -4.85 15.21
C SER A 30 -2.15 -4.80 15.19
N LYS A 31 -1.60 -3.78 15.84
CA LYS A 31 -0.18 -3.67 16.10
C LYS A 31 0.21 -4.75 17.11
N ILE A 32 1.22 -5.55 16.75
CA ILE A 32 1.81 -6.54 17.67
C ILE A 32 3.13 -5.99 18.17
N VAL A 33 3.19 -5.65 19.44
CA VAL A 33 4.41 -5.18 20.09
C VAL A 33 5.40 -6.35 20.18
N ASN A 34 6.64 -6.13 19.72
CA ASN A 34 7.71 -7.14 19.71
C ASN A 34 7.45 -8.36 18.81
N GLU A 35 6.71 -8.22 17.72
CA GLU A 35 6.66 -9.22 16.67
C GLU A 35 8.05 -9.38 16.04
N LYS A 36 8.94 -10.08 16.74
CA LYS A 36 10.15 -10.59 16.09
C LYS A 36 9.74 -11.83 15.33
N GLY A 37 9.98 -11.82 14.03
CA GLY A 37 9.77 -13.02 13.22
C GLY A 37 10.49 -14.20 13.87
N THR A 38 9.78 -15.29 14.05
CA THR A 38 10.33 -16.56 14.55
C THR A 38 11.24 -17.25 13.53
N GLY A 39 11.71 -16.53 12.56
CA GLY A 39 12.64 -16.93 11.52
C GLY A 39 13.76 -15.91 11.39
N THR A 40 14.75 -16.28 10.64
CA THR A 40 15.90 -15.47 10.30
C THR A 40 15.59 -14.31 9.34
N LEU A 41 14.31 -14.11 8.99
CA LEU A 41 13.87 -12.95 8.23
C LEU A 41 13.43 -11.86 9.19
N PRO A 42 13.97 -10.64 9.09
CA PRO A 42 13.37 -9.51 9.75
C PRO A 42 12.00 -9.28 9.10
N LEU A 43 10.96 -9.69 9.82
CA LEU A 43 9.63 -9.16 9.51
C LEU A 43 9.65 -7.66 9.82
N PRO A 44 8.88 -6.85 9.08
CA PRO A 44 8.72 -5.46 9.45
C PRO A 44 8.30 -5.42 10.91
N GLU A 45 9.09 -4.78 11.75
CA GLU A 45 8.64 -4.48 13.11
C GLU A 45 7.37 -3.66 12.99
N THR A 46 6.47 -3.87 13.91
CA THR A 46 5.27 -3.05 14.00
C THR A 46 5.67 -1.60 14.10
N VAL A 47 4.96 -0.76 13.39
CA VAL A 47 5.13 0.68 13.45
C VAL A 47 5.07 1.12 14.90
N SER A 48 6.11 1.78 15.40
CA SER A 48 6.17 2.20 16.79
C SER A 48 5.20 3.37 17.04
N ASP A 49 4.77 3.55 18.30
CA ASP A 49 3.97 4.72 18.65
C ASP A 49 4.75 6.02 18.47
N ALA A 50 6.10 5.94 18.41
CA ALA A 50 6.96 7.07 18.07
C ALA A 50 6.82 7.51 16.61
N ASP A 51 6.54 6.56 15.69
CA ASP A 51 6.32 6.86 14.27
C ASP A 51 4.91 7.43 14.03
N PHE A 52 3.97 7.15 14.93
CA PHE A 52 2.59 7.63 14.89
C PHE A 52 2.14 8.04 16.29
N PRO A 53 2.69 9.13 16.86
CA PRO A 53 2.41 9.51 18.25
C PRO A 53 0.95 9.83 18.52
N ASP A 54 0.22 10.30 17.50
CA ASP A 54 -1.16 10.79 17.64
C ASP A 54 -2.24 9.80 17.24
N GLY A 55 -1.90 8.51 17.14
CA GLY A 55 -3.00 7.58 17.06
C GLY A 55 -3.12 6.70 15.85
N ALA A 56 -2.16 5.86 15.62
CA ALA A 56 -2.49 4.62 14.93
C ALA A 56 -3.48 3.76 15.79
N GLY A 57 -3.83 4.22 17.01
CA GLY A 57 -4.89 3.63 17.84
C GLY A 57 -4.72 2.14 18.10
N GLY A 58 -3.47 1.65 18.17
CA GLY A 58 -3.16 0.22 18.30
C GLY A 58 -3.25 -0.56 16.98
N ILE A 59 -3.39 0.11 15.83
CA ILE A 59 -3.32 -0.51 14.50
C ILE A 59 -1.92 -0.42 13.90
N ASP A 60 -1.60 -1.39 13.03
CA ASP A 60 -0.46 -1.35 12.14
C ASP A 60 -0.91 -0.79 10.77
N PRO A 61 -0.57 0.45 10.42
CA PRO A 61 -1.06 1.06 9.20
C PRO A 61 -0.43 0.45 7.93
N TYR A 62 0.79 -0.06 8.02
CA TYR A 62 1.42 -0.78 6.91
C TYR A 62 0.71 -2.09 6.61
N LYS A 63 0.52 -2.94 7.61
CA LYS A 63 -0.18 -4.23 7.46
C LYS A 63 -1.64 -4.03 7.11
N SER A 64 -2.33 -3.07 7.74
CA SER A 64 -3.73 -2.77 7.45
C SER A 64 -3.95 -2.43 5.98
N TYR A 65 -3.05 -1.66 5.39
CA TYR A 65 -3.14 -1.35 3.96
C TYR A 65 -2.64 -2.51 3.08
N LYS A 66 -1.50 -3.11 3.41
CA LYS A 66 -0.85 -4.17 2.61
C LYS A 66 -1.75 -5.39 2.44
N THR A 67 -2.34 -5.87 3.51
CA THR A 67 -3.12 -7.11 3.54
C THR A 67 -4.48 -7.02 2.86
N LEU A 68 -4.95 -5.80 2.53
CA LEU A 68 -6.10 -5.62 1.64
C LEU A 68 -5.87 -6.17 0.23
N PHE A 69 -4.62 -6.20 -0.25
CA PHE A 69 -4.35 -6.41 -1.67
C PHE A 69 -3.51 -7.64 -1.97
N ASP A 70 -2.74 -8.12 -1.00
CA ASP A 70 -1.69 -9.12 -1.22
C ASP A 70 -2.16 -10.58 -1.14
N GLY A 71 -3.41 -10.81 -0.79
CA GLY A 71 -3.98 -12.16 -0.66
C GLY A 71 -3.74 -12.80 0.72
N THR A 72 -3.37 -12.03 1.72
CA THR A 72 -3.22 -12.52 3.11
C THR A 72 -4.53 -13.04 3.65
N TYR A 73 -5.63 -12.34 3.42
CA TYR A 73 -6.95 -12.73 3.89
C TYR A 73 -7.84 -13.22 2.75
N GLN A 74 -8.77 -14.11 3.09
CA GLN A 74 -9.85 -14.44 2.18
C GLN A 74 -10.77 -13.22 2.06
N PRO A 75 -11.07 -12.77 0.84
CA PRO A 75 -11.77 -11.51 0.64
C PRO A 75 -13.18 -11.50 1.23
N GLU A 76 -13.81 -12.66 1.37
CA GLU A 76 -15.13 -12.80 1.97
C GLU A 76 -15.15 -12.47 3.48
N LEU A 77 -13.99 -12.51 4.12
CA LEU A 77 -13.82 -12.19 5.55
C LEU A 77 -13.48 -10.73 5.79
N VAL A 78 -13.10 -9.99 4.74
CA VAL A 78 -12.70 -8.59 4.86
C VAL A 78 -13.90 -7.69 4.72
N LYS A 79 -14.38 -7.15 5.84
CA LYS A 79 -15.58 -6.30 5.89
C LYS A 79 -15.47 -4.99 5.11
N GLU A 80 -14.28 -4.60 4.67
CA GLU A 80 -14.09 -3.39 3.88
C GLU A 80 -14.50 -3.56 2.40
N TYR A 81 -14.54 -4.80 1.88
CA TYR A 81 -14.90 -5.01 0.48
C TYR A 81 -16.40 -4.99 0.30
N ILE A 82 -16.88 -4.09 -0.55
CA ILE A 82 -18.27 -4.05 -1.01
C ILE A 82 -18.38 -4.85 -2.32
N TYR A 83 -17.44 -4.65 -3.23
CA TYR A 83 -17.33 -5.42 -4.47
C TYR A 83 -15.87 -5.68 -4.84
N PHE A 84 -15.54 -6.90 -5.23
CA PHE A 84 -14.17 -7.33 -5.53
C PHE A 84 -14.11 -8.42 -6.60
N SER A 85 -12.93 -8.58 -7.20
CA SER A 85 -12.59 -9.72 -8.06
C SER A 85 -11.33 -10.41 -7.57
N LYS A 86 -11.11 -11.66 -7.98
CA LYS A 86 -9.90 -12.44 -7.69
C LYS A 86 -9.10 -12.66 -8.96
N ASN A 87 -7.80 -12.45 -8.90
CA ASN A 87 -6.88 -12.67 -10.02
C ASN A 87 -5.45 -12.94 -9.53
N ASN A 88 -4.67 -13.68 -10.32
CA ASN A 88 -3.24 -13.94 -10.08
C ASN A 88 -2.34 -13.23 -11.12
N GLY A 89 -2.91 -12.53 -12.10
CA GLY A 89 -2.26 -12.24 -13.37
C GLY A 89 -1.10 -11.25 -13.36
N ASN A 90 -0.96 -10.40 -12.36
CA ASN A 90 -0.02 -9.27 -12.44
C ASN A 90 1.30 -9.49 -11.70
N TYR A 91 1.50 -10.65 -11.07
CA TYR A 91 2.73 -10.94 -10.32
C TYR A 91 3.99 -10.76 -11.17
N ILE A 92 4.00 -11.32 -12.37
CA ILE A 92 5.16 -11.28 -13.29
C ILE A 92 5.52 -9.84 -13.65
N LEU A 93 4.52 -8.98 -13.89
CA LEU A 93 4.72 -7.61 -14.35
C LEU A 93 5.36 -6.70 -13.29
N VAL A 94 5.13 -6.98 -12.02
CA VAL A 94 5.54 -6.12 -10.90
C VAL A 94 6.76 -6.62 -10.16
N THR A 95 7.06 -7.92 -10.24
CA THR A 95 8.11 -8.56 -9.46
C THR A 95 9.48 -8.42 -10.13
N PRO A 96 10.58 -8.28 -9.37
CA PRO A 96 11.93 -8.28 -9.90
C PRO A 96 12.28 -9.55 -10.69
N SER A 97 13.12 -9.43 -11.71
CA SER A 97 13.55 -10.55 -12.55
C SER A 97 14.20 -11.70 -11.77
N LYS A 98 14.94 -11.39 -10.72
CA LYS A 98 15.49 -12.38 -9.78
C LYS A 98 14.45 -13.25 -9.09
N LEU A 99 13.22 -12.78 -8.98
CA LEU A 99 12.10 -13.49 -8.38
C LEU A 99 11.11 -14.05 -9.41
N GLY A 100 11.54 -14.12 -10.67
CA GLY A 100 10.74 -14.63 -11.77
C GLY A 100 9.80 -13.62 -12.41
N GLY A 101 9.94 -12.35 -12.07
CA GLY A 101 9.18 -11.27 -12.70
C GLY A 101 9.95 -10.57 -13.82
N ILE A 102 9.37 -9.51 -14.33
CA ILE A 102 9.96 -8.67 -15.38
C ILE A 102 10.04 -7.19 -15.02
N SER A 103 9.50 -6.79 -13.87
CA SER A 103 9.49 -5.38 -13.37
C SER A 103 9.03 -4.34 -14.41
N SER A 104 8.21 -4.72 -15.38
CA SER A 104 7.82 -3.83 -16.48
C SER A 104 6.74 -2.84 -16.09
N PHE A 105 6.01 -3.07 -15.00
CA PHE A 105 4.96 -2.18 -14.52
C PHE A 105 5.56 -1.05 -13.69
N SER A 106 5.93 0.03 -14.38
CA SER A 106 6.57 1.20 -13.76
C SER A 106 5.54 2.14 -13.15
N VAL A 107 5.84 2.67 -11.97
CA VAL A 107 5.07 3.74 -11.35
C VAL A 107 5.68 5.09 -11.77
N THR A 108 4.85 6.07 -12.11
CA THR A 108 5.32 7.41 -12.49
C THR A 108 5.90 8.16 -11.29
N LEU A 109 6.83 9.07 -11.55
CA LEU A 109 7.42 9.88 -10.48
C LEU A 109 6.37 10.79 -9.82
N ASP A 110 5.44 11.32 -10.60
CA ASP A 110 4.33 12.13 -10.06
C ASP A 110 3.53 11.34 -9.02
N MET A 111 3.20 10.07 -9.32
CA MET A 111 2.52 9.21 -8.34
C MET A 111 3.38 8.92 -7.11
N ILE A 112 4.68 8.79 -7.27
CA ILE A 112 5.61 8.60 -6.14
C ILE A 112 5.65 9.85 -5.24
N ASP A 113 5.62 11.02 -5.83
CA ASP A 113 5.71 12.30 -5.12
C ASP A 113 4.39 12.70 -4.44
N GLU A 114 3.25 12.07 -4.81
CA GLU A 114 1.97 12.20 -4.09
C GLU A 114 1.95 11.50 -2.73
N TYR A 115 2.78 10.48 -2.50
CA TYR A 115 2.91 9.89 -1.17
C TYR A 115 3.56 10.88 -0.21
N ARG A 116 3.02 10.98 1.00
CA ARG A 116 3.48 11.91 2.02
C ARG A 116 4.73 11.42 2.75
N MET A 117 5.35 12.32 3.49
CA MET A 117 6.34 11.99 4.51
C MET A 117 5.64 11.33 5.72
N ALA A 118 6.38 10.63 6.56
CA ALA A 118 5.84 9.96 7.75
C ALA A 118 5.19 10.92 8.76
N ASP A 119 5.65 12.17 8.78
CA ASP A 119 5.09 13.24 9.61
C ASP A 119 3.82 13.89 9.01
N GLY A 120 3.34 13.40 7.87
CA GLY A 120 2.15 13.89 7.18
C GLY A 120 2.36 15.04 6.21
N ARG A 121 3.55 15.65 6.14
CA ARG A 121 3.84 16.70 5.15
C ARG A 121 3.72 16.16 3.72
N PRO A 122 3.24 16.95 2.74
CA PRO A 122 3.41 16.63 1.33
C PRO A 122 4.89 16.47 0.98
N PHE A 123 5.23 15.57 0.05
CA PHE A 123 6.61 15.42 -0.41
C PHE A 123 7.17 16.70 -1.06
N SER A 124 6.30 17.53 -1.64
CA SER A 124 6.68 18.84 -2.17
C SER A 124 7.31 19.77 -1.12
N GLU A 125 6.94 19.60 0.14
CA GLU A 125 7.46 20.37 1.29
C GLU A 125 8.68 19.72 1.96
N ALA A 126 9.06 18.51 1.53
CA ALA A 126 10.27 17.87 2.02
C ALA A 126 11.53 18.70 1.71
N THR A 127 12.52 18.62 2.56
CA THR A 127 13.81 19.31 2.40
C THR A 127 14.59 18.78 1.19
N GLN A 128 15.57 19.53 0.72
CA GLN A 128 16.45 19.10 -0.38
C GLN A 128 17.22 17.81 -0.02
N ALA A 129 17.56 17.63 1.26
CA ALA A 129 18.21 16.40 1.74
C ALA A 129 17.24 15.21 1.62
N GLU A 130 16.01 15.36 2.09
CA GLU A 130 14.96 14.32 1.99
C GLU A 130 14.58 13.99 0.54
N LYS A 131 14.71 14.93 -0.39
CA LYS A 131 14.46 14.71 -1.82
C LYS A 131 15.64 14.10 -2.57
N SER A 132 16.77 13.90 -1.90
CA SER A 132 18.03 13.46 -2.53
C SER A 132 17.95 12.01 -3.03
N TRP A 133 18.60 11.77 -4.17
CA TRP A 133 18.86 10.44 -4.71
C TRP A 133 20.08 9.75 -4.07
N GLN A 134 20.80 10.44 -3.19
CA GLN A 134 21.92 9.84 -2.48
C GLN A 134 21.42 8.77 -1.49
N ALA A 135 22.24 7.73 -1.31
CA ALA A 135 21.93 6.68 -0.35
C ALA A 135 21.94 7.23 1.10
N VAL A 136 21.00 6.75 1.90
CA VAL A 136 20.87 7.10 3.32
C VAL A 136 22.11 6.68 4.10
N GLY A 137 22.69 5.52 3.78
CA GLY A 137 23.91 5.02 4.41
C GLY A 137 24.52 3.84 3.67
N GLN A 138 25.79 3.58 3.94
CA GLN A 138 26.57 2.46 3.38
C GLN A 138 26.20 1.12 4.04
N ASP A 139 25.46 1.17 5.13
CA ASP A 139 25.09 -0.01 5.89
C ASP A 139 23.95 -0.76 5.16
N LYS A 140 24.24 -1.99 4.77
CA LYS A 140 23.26 -2.92 4.22
C LYS A 140 22.41 -3.61 5.29
N THR A 141 22.41 -3.07 6.50
CA THR A 141 21.54 -3.57 7.56
C THR A 141 20.08 -3.38 7.19
N PHE A 142 19.30 -4.39 7.47
CA PHE A 142 17.87 -4.31 7.28
C PHE A 142 17.27 -3.38 8.31
N SER A 143 16.55 -2.34 7.86
CA SER A 143 15.64 -1.66 8.76
C SER A 143 14.48 -2.59 9.07
N SER A 144 14.13 -2.66 10.34
CA SER A 144 13.12 -3.55 10.85
C SER A 144 11.71 -3.21 10.40
N ASP A 145 11.41 -1.94 10.06
CA ASP A 145 10.03 -1.47 9.97
C ASP A 145 9.37 -1.73 8.62
N TYR A 146 10.06 -1.50 7.50
CA TYR A 146 9.42 -1.62 6.19
C TYR A 146 10.22 -2.44 5.17
N LEU A 147 11.07 -3.34 5.64
CA LEU A 147 11.96 -4.12 4.78
C LEU A 147 12.88 -3.20 3.95
N LEU A 148 13.56 -2.29 4.63
CA LEU A 148 14.47 -1.32 4.03
C LEU A 148 15.92 -1.72 4.23
N SER A 149 16.75 -1.45 3.22
CA SER A 149 18.21 -1.52 3.35
C SER A 149 18.83 -0.13 3.47
N GLY A 150 20.02 -0.04 4.02
CA GLY A 150 20.77 1.21 4.14
C GLY A 150 21.16 1.87 2.81
N ASN A 151 21.09 1.13 1.71
CA ASN A 151 21.40 1.65 0.37
C ASN A 151 20.23 2.37 -0.32
N ARG A 152 19.06 2.46 0.31
CA ARG A 152 17.93 3.22 -0.24
C ARG A 152 18.27 4.71 -0.37
N ALA A 153 17.67 5.39 -1.33
CA ALA A 153 17.82 6.83 -1.46
C ALA A 153 17.09 7.57 -0.31
N HIS A 154 17.57 8.77 0.02
CA HIS A 154 16.89 9.62 1.03
C HIS A 154 15.45 9.91 0.65
N ARG A 155 15.13 10.10 -0.64
CA ARG A 155 13.76 10.33 -1.09
C ARG A 155 12.80 9.16 -0.86
N ASP A 156 13.32 7.96 -0.64
CA ASP A 156 12.56 6.74 -0.36
C ASP A 156 12.54 6.42 1.14
N ASP A 157 13.16 7.27 1.95
CA ASP A 157 13.22 7.18 3.41
C ASP A 157 12.21 8.12 4.08
N GLY A 158 11.77 7.79 5.28
CA GLY A 158 10.85 8.62 6.05
C GLY A 158 9.50 8.88 5.36
N ARG A 159 9.04 7.98 4.49
CA ARG A 159 7.75 8.08 3.80
C ARG A 159 6.62 7.43 4.60
N GLU A 160 5.39 7.78 4.28
CA GLU A 160 4.21 7.18 4.91
C GLU A 160 4.11 5.67 4.69
N PRO A 161 3.44 4.91 5.58
CA PRO A 161 3.33 3.44 5.49
C PRO A 161 2.77 2.92 4.17
N ARG A 162 1.84 3.65 3.54
CA ARG A 162 1.26 3.26 2.25
C ARG A 162 2.29 3.24 1.12
N PHE A 163 3.30 4.12 1.16
CA PHE A 163 4.41 4.09 0.21
C PHE A 163 5.12 2.74 0.27
N TYR A 164 5.55 2.33 1.45
CA TYR A 164 6.28 1.07 1.62
C TYR A 164 5.43 -0.17 1.33
N ALA A 165 4.14 -0.10 1.56
CA ALA A 165 3.21 -1.19 1.26
C ALA A 165 2.92 -1.33 -0.24
N ALA A 166 2.96 -0.23 -0.99
CA ALA A 166 2.51 -0.19 -2.38
C ALA A 166 3.65 -0.11 -3.41
N ILE A 167 4.80 0.43 -3.04
CA ILE A 167 5.88 0.78 -3.98
C ILE A 167 7.11 -0.10 -3.75
N GLY A 168 7.62 -0.66 -4.85
CA GLY A 168 8.95 -1.24 -4.92
C GLY A 168 9.92 -0.22 -5.51
N PHE A 169 11.04 0.01 -4.85
CA PHE A 169 12.04 1.01 -5.19
C PHE A 169 13.45 0.43 -5.08
N ASN A 170 14.45 1.15 -5.54
CA ASN A 170 15.84 0.70 -5.47
C ASN A 170 16.28 0.49 -4.02
N ALA A 171 16.92 -0.65 -3.76
CA ALA A 171 17.37 -1.09 -2.44
C ALA A 171 16.24 -1.41 -1.43
N CYS A 172 14.97 -1.54 -1.85
CA CYS A 172 13.96 -2.16 -1.01
C CYS A 172 14.17 -3.68 -0.91
N ILE A 173 13.65 -4.27 0.15
CA ILE A 173 13.77 -5.70 0.40
C ILE A 173 12.49 -6.41 -0.07
N TRP A 174 12.68 -7.47 -0.87
CA TRP A 174 11.62 -8.38 -1.25
C TRP A 174 11.80 -9.68 -0.46
N PRO A 175 10.94 -9.98 0.51
CA PRO A 175 10.96 -11.27 1.18
C PRO A 175 10.55 -12.35 0.20
N THR A 176 11.20 -13.51 0.30
CA THR A 176 11.00 -14.66 -0.58
C THR A 176 10.79 -15.91 0.24
N THR A 177 9.82 -15.86 1.16
CA THR A 177 9.64 -16.92 2.16
C THR A 177 9.26 -18.28 1.56
N SER A 178 8.60 -18.27 0.39
CA SER A 178 8.26 -19.50 -0.33
C SER A 178 9.33 -19.99 -1.31
N HIS A 179 10.40 -19.23 -1.49
CA HIS A 179 11.47 -19.54 -2.40
C HIS A 179 12.29 -20.77 -1.93
N ARG A 180 12.31 -21.81 -2.73
CA ARG A 180 12.94 -23.09 -2.41
C ARG A 180 14.14 -23.40 -3.30
N ASP A 181 15.22 -22.67 -3.11
CA ASP A 181 16.46 -22.86 -3.85
C ASP A 181 17.51 -23.70 -3.10
N GLY A 182 17.12 -24.35 -2.03
CA GLY A 182 18.03 -25.06 -1.14
C GLY A 182 18.71 -24.18 -0.09
N LEU A 183 18.48 -22.87 -0.12
CA LEU A 183 18.98 -21.96 0.88
C LEU A 183 18.13 -22.01 2.14
N SER A 184 18.71 -21.73 3.29
CA SER A 184 17.96 -21.59 4.54
C SER A 184 17.03 -20.37 4.46
N ALA A 185 15.91 -20.40 5.16
CA ALA A 185 14.92 -19.32 5.15
C ALA A 185 15.52 -17.93 5.46
N GLY A 186 16.59 -17.86 6.24
CA GLY A 186 17.27 -16.62 6.60
C GLY A 186 18.10 -15.94 5.51
N THR A 187 18.30 -16.60 4.38
CA THR A 187 19.10 -16.05 3.26
C THR A 187 18.24 -15.55 2.11
N ARG A 188 16.93 -15.50 2.29
CA ARG A 188 15.96 -15.29 1.22
C ARG A 188 15.42 -13.87 1.09
N ASN A 189 16.05 -12.90 1.72
CA ASN A 189 15.74 -11.51 1.49
C ASN A 189 16.52 -11.01 0.28
N TYR A 190 15.78 -10.59 -0.72
CA TYR A 190 16.35 -10.02 -1.92
C TYR A 190 16.31 -8.49 -1.85
N VAL A 191 17.48 -7.85 -1.91
CA VAL A 191 17.62 -6.39 -2.04
C VAL A 191 17.62 -6.06 -3.52
N THR A 192 16.70 -5.23 -3.96
CA THR A 192 16.55 -4.87 -5.37
C THR A 192 17.56 -3.85 -5.84
N ASP A 193 18.11 -4.05 -7.04
CA ASP A 193 18.99 -3.12 -7.73
C ASP A 193 18.30 -2.68 -9.03
N TYR A 194 17.47 -1.64 -8.96
CA TYR A 194 16.69 -1.12 -10.10
C TYR A 194 17.46 -0.14 -10.99
N TYR A 195 18.70 0.17 -10.65
CA TYR A 195 19.55 1.00 -11.52
C TYR A 195 19.98 0.23 -12.78
N TYR A 196 20.42 0.96 -13.78
CA TYR A 196 20.90 0.39 -15.04
C TYR A 196 22.05 -0.60 -14.80
N GLY A 197 21.86 -1.85 -15.23
CA GLY A 197 22.82 -2.94 -14.97
C GLY A 197 22.71 -3.59 -13.61
N GLY A 198 21.77 -3.16 -12.78
CA GLY A 198 21.46 -3.80 -11.50
C GLY A 198 20.77 -5.16 -11.66
N SER A 199 20.76 -5.94 -10.59
CA SER A 199 20.27 -7.33 -10.60
C SER A 199 18.76 -7.47 -10.86
N ALA A 200 17.99 -6.39 -10.69
CA ALA A 200 16.57 -6.33 -11.02
C ALA A 200 16.30 -5.69 -12.38
N SER A 201 17.35 -5.38 -13.15
CA SER A 201 17.27 -4.78 -14.49
C SER A 201 17.98 -5.68 -15.49
N ASP A 202 17.22 -6.34 -16.36
CA ASP A 202 17.78 -7.14 -17.43
C ASP A 202 18.28 -6.24 -18.56
N MET A 203 19.59 -6.16 -18.70
CA MET A 203 20.27 -5.36 -19.74
C MET A 203 19.99 -5.85 -21.16
N ASN A 204 19.72 -7.14 -21.32
CA ASN A 204 19.50 -7.77 -22.63
C ASN A 204 18.05 -7.68 -23.07
N ASN A 205 17.13 -7.35 -22.19
CA ASN A 205 15.71 -7.23 -22.46
C ASN A 205 15.13 -5.94 -21.88
N ASN A 206 14.86 -4.97 -22.76
CA ASN A 206 14.31 -3.69 -22.38
C ASN A 206 12.95 -3.77 -21.68
N ASP A 207 12.23 -4.87 -21.82
CA ASP A 207 10.91 -5.06 -21.22
C ASP A 207 10.99 -5.61 -19.77
N ASN A 208 12.15 -6.14 -19.37
CA ASN A 208 12.37 -6.75 -18.08
C ASN A 208 12.97 -5.75 -17.06
N ARG A 209 12.50 -4.51 -17.07
CA ARG A 209 12.97 -3.49 -16.14
C ARG A 209 11.94 -2.39 -15.93
N THR A 210 11.95 -1.79 -14.75
CA THR A 210 11.21 -0.55 -14.52
C THR A 210 11.82 0.61 -15.31
N ARG A 211 10.97 1.49 -15.85
CA ARG A 211 11.38 2.70 -16.58
C ARG A 211 11.71 3.87 -15.67
N THR A 212 11.16 3.88 -14.46
CA THR A 212 11.27 4.97 -13.51
C THR A 212 12.13 4.64 -12.29
N GLY A 213 12.57 3.39 -12.15
CA GLY A 213 13.20 2.89 -10.93
C GLY A 213 12.20 2.47 -9.84
N TYR A 214 10.90 2.59 -10.13
CA TYR A 214 9.81 2.23 -9.22
C TYR A 214 8.87 1.22 -9.87
N THR A 215 8.37 0.29 -9.07
CA THR A 215 7.37 -0.70 -9.49
C THR A 215 6.24 -0.79 -8.48
N CYS A 216 5.12 -1.35 -8.90
CA CYS A 216 3.98 -1.57 -7.99
C CYS A 216 4.22 -2.84 -7.16
N ARG A 217 4.24 -2.68 -5.82
CA ARG A 217 4.39 -3.79 -4.85
C ARG A 217 3.08 -4.12 -4.13
N LYS A 218 2.04 -3.35 -4.36
CA LYS A 218 0.76 -3.40 -3.65
C LYS A 218 0.13 -4.81 -3.62
N TYR A 219 0.25 -5.55 -4.73
CA TYR A 219 -0.36 -6.86 -4.92
C TYR A 219 0.60 -8.03 -4.74
N VAL A 220 1.75 -7.82 -4.10
CA VAL A 220 2.74 -8.88 -3.91
C VAL A 220 2.73 -9.34 -2.47
N HIS A 221 2.47 -10.62 -2.26
CA HIS A 221 2.60 -11.27 -0.96
C HIS A 221 4.06 -11.66 -0.71
N GLN A 222 4.48 -11.69 0.55
CA GLN A 222 5.84 -12.11 0.92
C GLN A 222 6.19 -13.54 0.49
N ASP A 223 5.19 -14.41 0.37
CA ASP A 223 5.38 -15.80 -0.05
C ASP A 223 5.31 -15.99 -1.57
N ASP A 224 4.99 -14.94 -2.34
CA ASP A 224 4.87 -15.08 -3.79
C ASP A 224 6.22 -15.37 -4.45
N CYS A 225 6.27 -16.46 -5.18
CA CYS A 225 7.40 -16.83 -6.02
C CYS A 225 6.94 -17.82 -7.09
N ILE A 226 7.39 -17.66 -8.33
CA ILE A 226 7.10 -18.59 -9.41
C ILE A 226 8.24 -19.58 -9.65
N PHE A 227 9.43 -19.33 -9.10
CA PHE A 227 10.57 -20.25 -9.24
C PHE A 227 10.54 -21.35 -8.19
N TRP A 228 11.21 -22.45 -8.49
CA TRP A 228 11.50 -23.56 -7.57
C TRP A 228 10.26 -24.11 -6.81
N ASN A 229 9.16 -24.30 -7.55
CA ASN A 229 7.89 -24.77 -6.98
C ASN A 229 7.29 -23.79 -5.94
N GLY A 230 7.62 -22.51 -6.06
CA GLY A 230 6.97 -21.46 -5.31
C GLY A 230 5.49 -21.34 -5.67
N VAL A 231 4.78 -20.58 -4.89
CA VAL A 231 3.34 -20.34 -5.04
C VAL A 231 3.07 -18.85 -5.16
N VAL A 232 2.14 -18.49 -6.03
CA VAL A 232 1.59 -17.14 -6.09
C VAL A 232 0.17 -17.18 -5.52
N LYS A 233 -0.04 -16.45 -4.44
CA LYS A 233 -1.37 -16.34 -3.82
C LYS A 233 -2.33 -15.59 -4.73
N ALA A 234 -3.60 -15.99 -4.73
CA ALA A 234 -4.66 -15.24 -5.38
C ALA A 234 -4.77 -13.84 -4.77
N LYS A 235 -4.86 -12.84 -5.62
CA LYS A 235 -4.95 -11.43 -5.20
C LYS A 235 -6.38 -10.97 -5.23
N THR A 236 -6.72 -10.09 -4.30
CA THR A 236 -8.00 -9.42 -4.29
C THR A 236 -7.87 -8.04 -4.93
N TYR A 237 -8.72 -7.80 -5.93
CA TYR A 237 -8.85 -6.49 -6.56
C TYR A 237 -10.17 -5.89 -6.09
N PRO A 238 -10.14 -5.03 -5.05
CA PRO A 238 -11.35 -4.35 -4.61
C PRO A 238 -11.76 -3.36 -5.70
N ILE A 239 -13.01 -3.51 -6.15
CA ILE A 239 -13.62 -2.63 -7.15
C ILE A 239 -14.32 -1.49 -6.43
N PHE A 240 -14.92 -1.78 -5.26
CA PHE A 240 -15.54 -0.78 -4.42
C PHE A 240 -15.34 -1.14 -2.94
N ARG A 241 -14.86 -0.18 -2.15
CA ARG A 241 -14.51 -0.36 -0.74
C ARG A 241 -15.26 0.60 0.15
N TYR A 242 -15.43 0.21 1.40
CA TYR A 242 -16.09 1.06 2.41
C TYR A 242 -15.34 2.37 2.65
N ALA A 243 -14.01 2.40 2.51
CA ALA A 243 -13.23 3.64 2.54
C ALA A 243 -13.71 4.68 1.51
N GLU A 244 -14.10 4.23 0.29
CA GLU A 244 -14.65 5.13 -0.73
C GLU A 244 -16.02 5.67 -0.34
N VAL A 245 -16.85 4.85 0.32
CA VAL A 245 -18.14 5.29 0.85
C VAL A 245 -17.96 6.40 1.87
N LEU A 246 -17.02 6.24 2.80
CA LEU A 246 -16.74 7.24 3.84
C LEU A 246 -16.19 8.53 3.23
N LEU A 247 -15.23 8.43 2.32
CA LEU A 247 -14.65 9.60 1.64
C LEU A 247 -15.69 10.32 0.79
N GLY A 248 -16.48 9.59 0.00
CA GLY A 248 -17.54 10.15 -0.81
C GLY A 248 -18.64 10.78 0.04
N TYR A 249 -18.95 10.21 1.22
CA TYR A 249 -19.88 10.83 2.17
C TYR A 249 -19.36 12.17 2.68
N VAL A 250 -18.08 12.22 3.08
CA VAL A 250 -17.45 13.47 3.56
C VAL A 250 -17.43 14.53 2.45
N GLU A 251 -17.06 14.15 1.24
CA GLU A 251 -17.08 15.05 0.09
C GLU A 251 -18.49 15.60 -0.17
N ALA A 252 -19.48 14.69 -0.27
CA ALA A 252 -20.85 15.08 -0.53
C ALA A 252 -21.44 15.97 0.57
N MET A 253 -21.12 15.67 1.83
CA MET A 253 -21.52 16.52 2.97
C MET A 253 -20.83 17.88 2.93
N ASN A 254 -19.58 17.95 2.43
CA ASN A 254 -18.87 19.23 2.32
C ASN A 254 -19.42 20.13 1.22
N GLU A 255 -19.94 19.55 0.16
CA GLU A 255 -20.44 20.28 -1.01
C GLU A 255 -21.96 20.61 -0.93
N MET A 256 -22.73 19.86 -0.14
CA MET A 256 -24.16 20.13 0.02
C MET A 256 -24.40 21.34 0.93
N GLU A 257 -25.60 21.91 0.86
CA GLU A 257 -26.11 22.92 1.79
C GLU A 257 -27.50 22.55 2.32
N GLY A 258 -27.72 22.85 3.59
CA GLY A 258 -28.99 22.58 4.25
C GLY A 258 -29.28 21.09 4.41
N SER A 259 -30.53 20.70 4.30
CA SER A 259 -30.99 19.34 4.50
C SER A 259 -31.49 18.69 3.22
N TYR A 260 -31.25 17.39 3.07
CA TYR A 260 -31.78 16.55 2.02
C TYR A 260 -32.36 15.28 2.63
N THR A 261 -33.58 14.95 2.26
CA THR A 261 -34.22 13.67 2.58
C THR A 261 -34.36 12.86 1.30
N ASP A 262 -33.98 11.58 1.35
CA ASP A 262 -34.08 10.70 0.20
C ASP A 262 -35.54 10.46 -0.25
N GLU A 263 -35.69 9.90 -1.45
CA GLU A 263 -37.00 9.71 -2.10
C GLU A 263 -37.95 8.81 -1.29
N ASP A 264 -37.40 7.92 -0.46
CA ASP A 264 -38.18 7.00 0.39
C ASP A 264 -38.46 7.57 1.79
N GLY A 265 -37.92 8.75 2.10
CA GLY A 265 -38.03 9.38 3.42
C GLY A 265 -37.29 8.67 4.56
N GLN A 266 -36.37 7.75 4.23
CA GLN A 266 -35.68 6.91 5.22
C GLN A 266 -34.40 7.54 5.74
N VAL A 267 -33.69 8.31 4.93
CA VAL A 267 -32.43 8.93 5.29
C VAL A 267 -32.49 10.43 5.07
N THR A 268 -32.22 11.16 6.14
CA THR A 268 -32.03 12.61 6.07
C THR A 268 -30.59 12.93 6.42
N VAL A 269 -29.95 13.76 5.60
CA VAL A 269 -28.64 14.33 5.83
C VAL A 269 -28.77 15.83 5.98
N THR A 270 -28.06 16.41 6.93
CA THR A 270 -28.08 17.85 7.16
C THR A 270 -26.66 18.34 7.35
N ARG A 271 -26.31 19.39 6.61
CA ARG A 271 -25.10 20.14 6.87
C ARG A 271 -25.46 21.41 7.61
N ASP A 272 -25.08 21.48 8.88
CA ASP A 272 -25.10 22.70 9.64
C ASP A 272 -23.85 23.48 9.26
N VAL A 273 -24.04 24.64 8.69
CA VAL A 273 -22.96 25.58 8.36
C VAL A 273 -22.86 26.53 9.54
N ASP A 274 -21.99 26.20 10.50
CA ASP A 274 -21.54 27.15 11.51
C ASP A 274 -20.25 27.81 11.05
#